data_61845b03d14c1f229db0bcf2444d2050
#
_entry.id   61845b03d14c1f229db0bcf2444d2050
#
_cell.length_a   1.000
_cell.length_b   1.000
_cell.length_c   1.000
_cell.angle_alpha   90.00
_cell.angle_beta   90.00
_cell.angle_gamma   90.00
#
_symmetry.space_group_name_H-M   'P 1'
#
loop_
_entity.id
_entity.type
_entity.pdbx_description
1 polymer ?
#
loop_
_entity_poly.entity_id
_entity_poly.type
_entity_poly.pdbx_seq_one_letter_code
_entity_poly.pdbx_strand_id
1 'polypeptide(L)'
;IKMSNIFLDTIKGISCSRPPVWFMRQAGRILPSYRKLKENHHFYDMMKDPELASEVTLLPINDLGVDSAILFSDILVIPDALGLELRFTKNGPKFTNALSEGSHNQLDFVPQKLDYIYTNIKKTVEKKKDTPLIGFCGGPLTTFLFMFRGDETQKSFKDAIKFFYNNRKESVKIIELITEASIDYVKNQVKSGIECFQLFETYCGSIPYDLYEELILPYSKKILNTAKELGCP
;
A
#
# COMPACT_ATOMS: atom_id res chain seq x y z
N ILE A 1 -17.86 -21.05 -16.19
CA ILE A 1 -18.60 -20.62 -14.99
C ILE A 1 -17.53 -20.18 -14.00
N LYS A 2 -17.47 -18.86 -13.72
CA LYS A 2 -16.57 -18.32 -12.68
C LYS A 2 -17.02 -18.91 -11.35
N MET A 3 -16.16 -19.69 -10.67
CA MET A 3 -16.51 -20.25 -9.37
C MET A 3 -16.86 -19.10 -8.41
N SER A 4 -17.93 -19.25 -7.64
CA SER A 4 -18.36 -18.32 -6.60
C SER A 4 -17.24 -18.19 -5.56
N ASN A 5 -16.84 -16.96 -5.26
CA ASN A 5 -15.83 -16.69 -4.24
C ASN A 5 -16.44 -15.84 -3.12
N ILE A 6 -16.50 -16.39 -1.93
CA ILE A 6 -17.16 -15.77 -0.78
C ILE A 6 -16.69 -14.33 -0.49
N PHE A 7 -15.40 -14.02 -0.71
CA PHE A 7 -14.85 -12.69 -0.48
C PHE A 7 -15.39 -11.68 -1.52
N LEU A 8 -15.27 -12.00 -2.81
CA LEU A 8 -15.74 -11.11 -3.88
C LEU A 8 -17.26 -11.02 -3.93
N ASP A 9 -17.96 -12.10 -3.61
CA ASP A 9 -19.42 -12.11 -3.58
C ASP A 9 -19.95 -11.23 -2.45
N THR A 10 -19.35 -11.30 -1.26
CA THR A 10 -19.71 -10.42 -0.14
C THR A 10 -19.48 -8.94 -0.47
N ILE A 11 -18.36 -8.59 -1.11
CA ILE A 11 -18.09 -7.20 -1.53
C ILE A 11 -19.16 -6.71 -2.53
N LYS A 12 -19.69 -7.59 -3.36
CA LYS A 12 -20.77 -7.27 -4.31
C LYS A 12 -22.17 -7.26 -3.67
N GLY A 13 -22.26 -7.49 -2.37
CA GLY A 13 -23.54 -7.54 -1.64
C GLY A 13 -24.31 -8.85 -1.84
N ILE A 14 -23.68 -9.90 -2.37
CA ILE A 14 -24.28 -11.22 -2.51
C ILE A 14 -24.23 -11.92 -1.15
N SER A 15 -25.36 -12.46 -0.71
CA SER A 15 -25.45 -13.19 0.56
C SER A 15 -24.62 -14.48 0.51
N CYS A 16 -23.77 -14.67 1.52
CA CYS A 16 -22.90 -15.81 1.66
C CYS A 16 -23.20 -16.58 2.96
N SER A 17 -22.79 -17.85 3.03
CA SER A 17 -23.02 -18.74 4.20
C SER A 17 -22.32 -18.28 5.47
N ARG A 18 -21.25 -17.50 5.36
CA ARG A 18 -20.50 -16.90 6.46
C ARG A 18 -19.80 -15.62 5.99
N PRO A 19 -19.34 -14.73 6.88
CA PRO A 19 -18.43 -13.64 6.52
C PRO A 19 -17.09 -14.18 5.99
N PRO A 20 -16.52 -13.58 4.93
CA PRO A 20 -15.15 -13.88 4.52
C PRO A 20 -14.15 -13.30 5.53
N VAL A 21 -12.97 -13.91 5.61
CA VAL A 21 -11.93 -13.50 6.55
C VAL A 21 -10.60 -13.30 5.82
N TRP A 22 -9.99 -12.18 6.06
CA TRP A 22 -8.58 -11.90 5.82
C TRP A 22 -8.06 -11.00 6.95
N PHE A 23 -6.75 -11.01 7.21
CA PHE A 23 -6.16 -10.21 8.28
C PHE A 23 -5.17 -9.20 7.70
N MET A 24 -5.24 -7.97 8.15
CA MET A 24 -4.20 -6.99 7.86
C MET A 24 -2.84 -7.51 8.37
N ARG A 25 -1.81 -7.48 7.48
CA ARG A 25 -0.47 -8.05 7.75
C ARG A 25 -0.48 -9.56 8.01
N GLN A 26 -1.42 -10.29 7.40
CA GLN A 26 -1.50 -11.75 7.52
C GLN A 26 -0.20 -12.44 7.07
N ALA A 27 0.45 -11.96 5.99
CA ALA A 27 1.79 -12.38 5.58
C ALA A 27 2.85 -11.66 6.44
N GLY A 28 3.14 -12.21 7.62
CA GLY A 28 4.03 -11.54 8.56
C GLY A 28 4.57 -12.47 9.65
N ARG A 29 5.25 -11.87 10.63
CA ARG A 29 5.94 -12.58 11.73
C ARG A 29 5.07 -13.48 12.59
N ILE A 30 3.75 -13.40 12.47
CA ILE A 30 2.82 -14.32 13.12
C ILE A 30 2.94 -15.73 12.54
N LEU A 31 3.25 -15.86 11.24
CA LEU A 31 3.37 -17.15 10.57
C LEU A 31 4.76 -17.77 10.79
N PRO A 32 4.83 -19.04 11.26
CA PRO A 32 6.11 -19.77 11.34
C PRO A 32 6.83 -19.87 9.99
N SER A 33 6.09 -20.15 8.91
CA SER A 33 6.59 -20.20 7.53
C SER A 33 7.27 -18.91 7.10
N TYR A 34 6.65 -17.74 7.38
CA TYR A 34 7.24 -16.45 7.11
C TYR A 34 8.52 -16.21 7.92
N ARG A 35 8.53 -16.60 9.22
CA ARG A 35 9.74 -16.44 10.06
C ARG A 35 10.90 -17.25 9.51
N LYS A 36 10.65 -18.48 9.02
CA LYS A 36 11.66 -19.32 8.38
C LYS A 36 12.26 -18.68 7.12
N LEU A 37 11.43 -18.11 6.24
CA LEU A 37 11.92 -17.36 5.08
C LEU A 37 12.77 -16.16 5.49
N LYS A 38 12.36 -15.46 6.55
CA LYS A 38 13.06 -14.27 7.06
C LYS A 38 14.42 -14.58 7.69
N GLU A 39 14.72 -15.81 8.05
CA GLU A 39 16.06 -16.22 8.52
C GLU A 39 17.13 -16.03 7.43
N ASN A 40 16.74 -16.22 6.15
CA ASN A 40 17.65 -16.20 5.00
C ASN A 40 17.45 -14.99 4.08
N HIS A 41 16.37 -14.21 4.26
CA HIS A 41 16.01 -13.12 3.36
C HIS A 41 15.61 -11.87 4.15
N HIS A 42 16.13 -10.70 3.75
CA HIS A 42 15.64 -9.43 4.26
C HIS A 42 14.29 -9.06 3.61
N PHE A 43 13.51 -8.22 4.30
CA PHE A 43 12.19 -7.80 3.83
C PHE A 43 12.22 -7.21 2.41
N TYR A 44 13.21 -6.35 2.16
CA TYR A 44 13.36 -5.67 0.87
C TYR A 44 13.69 -6.66 -0.26
N ASP A 45 14.56 -7.64 0.02
CA ASP A 45 14.94 -8.67 -0.95
C ASP A 45 13.73 -9.55 -1.30
N MET A 46 12.97 -9.97 -0.29
CA MET A 46 11.72 -10.73 -0.50
C MET A 46 10.69 -9.93 -1.32
N MET A 47 10.61 -8.60 -1.12
CA MET A 47 9.69 -7.75 -1.85
C MET A 47 10.12 -7.51 -3.30
N LYS A 48 11.44 -7.54 -3.58
CA LYS A 48 11.99 -7.32 -4.93
C LYS A 48 12.07 -8.59 -5.78
N ASP A 49 12.08 -9.76 -5.17
CA ASP A 49 12.10 -11.04 -5.86
C ASP A 49 10.69 -11.56 -6.11
N PRO A 50 10.25 -11.74 -7.38
CA PRO A 50 8.88 -12.15 -7.70
C PRO A 50 8.50 -13.54 -7.16
N GLU A 51 9.46 -14.47 -7.08
CA GLU A 51 9.22 -15.81 -6.55
C GLU A 51 8.96 -15.74 -5.05
N LEU A 52 9.82 -15.05 -4.30
CA LEU A 52 9.67 -14.87 -2.86
C LEU A 52 8.45 -14.02 -2.51
N ALA A 53 8.21 -12.92 -3.22
CA ALA A 53 7.05 -12.06 -2.98
C ALA A 53 5.73 -12.79 -3.18
N SER A 54 5.64 -13.60 -4.25
CA SER A 54 4.45 -14.41 -4.52
C SER A 54 4.28 -15.53 -3.50
N GLU A 55 5.35 -16.19 -3.08
CA GLU A 55 5.33 -17.19 -2.03
C GLU A 55 4.81 -16.58 -0.72
N VAL A 56 5.41 -15.48 -0.26
CA VAL A 56 5.00 -14.80 0.98
C VAL A 56 3.55 -14.34 0.91
N THR A 57 3.09 -13.81 -0.23
CA THR A 57 1.70 -13.40 -0.45
C THR A 57 0.73 -14.56 -0.21
N LEU A 58 1.10 -15.79 -0.59
CA LEU A 58 0.22 -16.97 -0.53
C LEU A 58 0.35 -17.78 0.76
N LEU A 59 1.39 -17.56 1.59
CA LEU A 59 1.55 -18.26 2.87
C LEU A 59 0.29 -18.27 3.74
N PRO A 60 -0.42 -17.12 3.95
CA PRO A 60 -1.61 -17.10 4.80
C PRO A 60 -2.77 -17.96 4.29
N ILE A 61 -2.86 -18.16 2.98
CA ILE A 61 -3.86 -19.05 2.38
C ILE A 61 -3.62 -20.49 2.83
N ASN A 62 -2.36 -20.91 2.77
CA ASN A 62 -1.96 -22.27 3.12
C ASN A 62 -1.96 -22.49 4.65
N ASP A 63 -1.46 -21.51 5.41
CA ASP A 63 -1.24 -21.64 6.86
C ASP A 63 -2.49 -21.37 7.69
N LEU A 64 -3.38 -20.48 7.22
CA LEU A 64 -4.54 -20.01 7.99
C LEU A 64 -5.89 -20.30 7.32
N GLY A 65 -5.91 -20.62 6.03
CA GLY A 65 -7.16 -20.84 5.29
C GLY A 65 -8.01 -19.57 5.12
N VAL A 66 -7.39 -18.40 5.03
CA VAL A 66 -8.08 -17.11 4.80
C VAL A 66 -8.70 -17.04 3.40
N ASP A 67 -9.73 -16.21 3.23
CA ASP A 67 -10.53 -16.14 2.00
C ASP A 67 -9.95 -15.23 0.93
N SER A 68 -8.93 -14.45 1.24
CA SER A 68 -8.25 -13.58 0.28
C SER A 68 -6.77 -13.43 0.59
N ALA A 69 -5.93 -13.36 -0.44
CA ALA A 69 -4.55 -12.93 -0.35
C ALA A 69 -4.48 -11.40 -0.39
N ILE A 70 -3.49 -10.83 0.29
CA ILE A 70 -3.11 -9.43 0.09
C ILE A 70 -1.65 -9.40 -0.36
N LEU A 71 -1.38 -8.60 -1.40
CA LEU A 71 -0.05 -8.48 -1.99
C LEU A 71 1.02 -8.19 -0.93
N PHE A 72 2.11 -8.94 -0.95
CA PHE A 72 3.28 -8.65 -0.13
C PHE A 72 4.04 -7.46 -0.72
N SER A 73 3.84 -6.29 -0.12
CA SER A 73 4.40 -5.01 -0.52
C SER A 73 4.42 -4.05 0.67
N ASP A 74 4.74 -2.79 0.44
CA ASP A 74 4.71 -1.72 1.46
C ASP A 74 3.95 -0.50 0.92
N ILE A 75 3.29 0.27 1.82
CA ILE A 75 2.61 1.52 1.45
C ILE A 75 3.59 2.63 1.04
N LEU A 76 4.86 2.50 1.39
CA LEU A 76 5.91 3.50 1.15
C LEU A 76 6.60 3.35 -0.21
N VAL A 77 6.14 2.45 -1.07
CA VAL A 77 6.64 2.32 -2.45
C VAL A 77 6.33 3.56 -3.29
N ILE A 78 5.25 4.29 -2.98
CA ILE A 78 4.90 5.54 -3.66
C ILE A 78 5.91 6.65 -3.32
N PRO A 79 6.23 6.95 -2.05
CA PRO A 79 7.32 7.87 -1.73
C PRO A 79 8.67 7.50 -2.36
N ASP A 80 9.01 6.20 -2.40
CA ASP A 80 10.23 5.73 -3.08
C ASP A 80 10.19 6.05 -4.58
N ALA A 81 9.04 5.84 -5.23
CA ALA A 81 8.84 6.19 -6.63
C ALA A 81 8.80 7.71 -6.88
N LEU A 82 8.46 8.51 -5.86
CA LEU A 82 8.56 9.97 -5.89
C LEU A 82 9.97 10.52 -5.62
N GLY A 83 10.97 9.67 -5.47
CA GLY A 83 12.36 10.06 -5.32
C GLY A 83 12.91 10.04 -3.89
N LEU A 84 12.10 9.62 -2.91
CA LEU A 84 12.62 9.38 -1.56
C LEU A 84 13.31 8.01 -1.49
N GLU A 85 14.47 7.97 -0.83
CA GLU A 85 15.21 6.70 -0.66
C GLU A 85 14.69 5.93 0.55
N LEU A 86 13.90 4.89 0.29
CA LEU A 86 13.34 4.03 1.31
C LEU A 86 14.37 3.03 1.84
N ARG A 87 14.54 2.97 3.16
CA ARG A 87 15.34 1.96 3.87
C ARG A 87 14.53 1.27 4.95
N PHE A 88 14.70 -0.04 5.06
CA PHE A 88 14.10 -0.84 6.12
C PHE A 88 15.13 -1.06 7.23
N THR A 89 14.91 -0.43 8.38
CA THR A 89 15.80 -0.52 9.55
C THR A 89 15.17 -1.42 10.63
N LYS A 90 15.95 -1.75 11.67
CA LYS A 90 15.43 -2.46 12.86
C LYS A 90 14.27 -1.72 13.55
N ASN A 91 14.20 -0.39 13.38
CA ASN A 91 13.17 0.48 13.95
C ASN A 91 12.01 0.76 12.98
N GLY A 92 11.93 0.06 11.85
CA GLY A 92 10.92 0.23 10.82
C GLY A 92 11.43 0.98 9.59
N PRO A 93 10.53 1.27 8.62
CA PRO A 93 10.88 1.98 7.40
C PRO A 93 11.21 3.45 7.68
N LYS A 94 12.21 3.96 6.98
CA LYS A 94 12.68 5.34 7.03
C LYS A 94 13.16 5.82 5.66
N PHE A 95 13.17 7.11 5.45
CA PHE A 95 13.76 7.73 4.25
C PHE A 95 15.09 8.40 4.59
N THR A 96 16.12 8.13 3.77
CA THR A 96 17.42 8.78 3.92
C THR A 96 17.32 10.28 3.65
N ASN A 97 16.51 10.64 2.66
CA ASN A 97 16.22 12.01 2.23
C ASN A 97 14.76 12.37 2.54
N ALA A 98 14.31 12.14 3.78
CA ALA A 98 12.96 12.49 4.23
C ALA A 98 12.64 13.96 3.93
N LEU A 99 11.34 14.25 3.73
CA LEU A 99 10.90 15.62 3.48
C LEU A 99 11.24 16.54 4.64
N SER A 100 11.71 17.71 4.30
CA SER A 100 11.90 18.84 5.18
C SER A 100 11.41 20.10 4.46
N GLU A 101 11.44 21.24 5.14
CA GLU A 101 11.07 22.50 4.52
C GLU A 101 11.92 22.77 3.26
N GLY A 102 11.27 22.99 2.13
CA GLY A 102 11.92 23.25 0.84
C GLY A 102 12.33 22.02 0.03
N SER A 103 12.41 20.81 0.60
CA SER A 103 12.83 19.60 -0.14
C SER A 103 11.76 19.02 -1.06
N HIS A 104 10.50 19.38 -0.89
CA HIS A 104 9.37 18.89 -1.70
C HIS A 104 9.46 19.27 -3.19
N ASN A 105 10.22 20.32 -3.53
CA ASN A 105 10.45 20.73 -4.93
C ASN A 105 11.34 19.72 -5.70
N GLN A 106 11.94 18.75 -5.03
CA GLN A 106 12.80 17.72 -5.62
C GLN A 106 12.04 16.41 -5.88
N LEU A 107 10.74 16.35 -5.53
CA LEU A 107 9.92 15.17 -5.80
C LEU A 107 9.67 15.05 -7.30
N ASP A 108 9.99 13.87 -7.85
CA ASP A 108 9.76 13.51 -9.24
C ASP A 108 9.29 12.06 -9.33
N PHE A 109 8.18 11.84 -10.04
CA PHE A 109 7.59 10.52 -10.13
C PHE A 109 8.29 9.67 -11.19
N VAL A 110 8.92 8.59 -10.78
CA VAL A 110 9.58 7.60 -11.61
C VAL A 110 8.79 6.29 -11.61
N PRO A 111 7.81 6.11 -12.51
CA PRO A 111 6.90 4.95 -12.54
C PRO A 111 7.62 3.61 -12.58
N GLN A 112 8.77 3.55 -13.30
CA GLN A 112 9.57 2.33 -13.47
C GLN A 112 10.06 1.73 -12.14
N LYS A 113 10.17 2.53 -11.10
CA LYS A 113 10.51 2.03 -9.76
C LYS A 113 9.45 1.08 -9.18
N LEU A 114 8.24 1.06 -9.73
CA LEU A 114 7.13 0.20 -9.32
C LEU A 114 7.00 -1.08 -10.16
N ASP A 115 7.75 -1.24 -11.25
CA ASP A 115 7.60 -2.35 -12.21
C ASP A 115 7.76 -3.74 -11.57
N TYR A 116 8.64 -3.87 -10.58
CA TYR A 116 8.82 -5.12 -9.86
C TYR A 116 7.53 -5.56 -9.13
N ILE A 117 6.72 -4.61 -8.65
CA ILE A 117 5.47 -4.90 -7.96
C ILE A 117 4.46 -5.51 -8.94
N TYR A 118 4.40 -4.98 -10.15
CA TYR A 118 3.51 -5.51 -11.19
C TYR A 118 3.94 -6.92 -11.61
N THR A 119 5.24 -7.17 -11.62
CA THR A 119 5.80 -8.52 -11.85
C THR A 119 5.43 -9.47 -10.71
N ASN A 120 5.52 -9.01 -9.44
CA ASN A 120 5.09 -9.78 -8.26
C ASN A 120 3.60 -10.14 -8.33
N ILE A 121 2.74 -9.19 -8.75
CA ILE A 121 1.30 -9.44 -8.93
C ILE A 121 1.07 -10.52 -9.96
N LYS A 122 1.67 -10.39 -11.16
CA LYS A 122 1.54 -11.39 -12.24
C LYS A 122 1.99 -12.77 -11.78
N LYS A 123 3.12 -12.85 -11.08
CA LYS A 123 3.64 -14.10 -10.54
C LYS A 123 2.72 -14.71 -9.47
N THR A 124 2.13 -13.87 -8.62
CA THR A 124 1.14 -14.31 -7.64
C THR A 124 -0.13 -14.83 -8.33
N VAL A 125 -0.60 -14.15 -9.37
CA VAL A 125 -1.77 -14.58 -10.16
C VAL A 125 -1.55 -15.93 -10.85
N GLU A 126 -0.34 -16.20 -11.33
CA GLU A 126 0.03 -17.53 -11.90
C GLU A 126 -0.06 -18.66 -10.86
N LYS A 127 0.29 -18.36 -9.59
CA LYS A 127 0.38 -19.38 -8.52
C LYS A 127 -0.89 -19.50 -7.67
N LYS A 128 -1.64 -18.40 -7.56
CA LYS A 128 -2.83 -18.37 -6.74
C LYS A 128 -3.96 -19.19 -7.33
N LYS A 129 -4.53 -20.11 -6.93
CA LYS A 129 -5.72 -20.84 -7.47
C LYS A 129 -6.90 -19.85 -7.59
N ASP A 130 -8.02 -20.16 -6.98
CA ASP A 130 -9.25 -19.36 -7.00
C ASP A 130 -9.31 -18.29 -5.89
N THR A 131 -8.22 -18.11 -5.11
CA THR A 131 -8.15 -17.11 -4.03
C THR A 131 -8.01 -15.71 -4.62
N PRO A 132 -8.88 -14.76 -4.28
CA PRO A 132 -8.73 -13.37 -4.73
C PRO A 132 -7.49 -12.70 -4.19
N LEU A 133 -6.91 -11.82 -4.99
CA LEU A 133 -5.74 -11.03 -4.61
C LEU A 133 -6.15 -9.56 -4.39
N ILE A 134 -5.93 -9.07 -3.17
CA ILE A 134 -6.07 -7.67 -2.81
C ILE A 134 -4.77 -6.94 -3.16
N GLY A 135 -4.88 -5.91 -4.01
CA GLY A 135 -3.85 -4.89 -4.16
C GLY A 135 -4.10 -3.73 -3.20
N PHE A 136 -3.12 -2.88 -2.98
CA PHE A 136 -3.29 -1.76 -2.07
C PHE A 136 -2.32 -0.61 -2.33
N CYS A 137 -2.60 0.54 -1.73
CA CYS A 137 -1.61 1.59 -1.51
C CYS A 137 -1.88 2.33 -0.19
N GLY A 138 -0.93 3.17 0.22
CA GLY A 138 -1.14 4.12 1.31
C GLY A 138 -2.11 5.22 0.91
N GLY A 139 -2.95 5.67 1.85
CA GLY A 139 -3.77 6.84 1.64
C GLY A 139 -2.95 8.13 1.59
N PRO A 140 -3.46 9.21 0.98
CA PRO A 140 -2.69 10.43 0.74
C PRO A 140 -2.11 11.05 2.00
N LEU A 141 -2.88 11.17 3.08
CA LEU A 141 -2.40 11.73 4.35
C LEU A 141 -1.39 10.81 5.02
N THR A 142 -1.71 9.52 5.12
CA THR A 142 -0.80 8.53 5.71
C THR A 142 0.55 8.53 5.00
N THR A 143 0.56 8.52 3.67
CA THR A 143 1.77 8.58 2.85
C THR A 143 2.53 9.88 3.09
N PHE A 144 1.86 11.02 3.04
CA PHE A 144 2.42 12.34 3.34
C PHE A 144 3.13 12.36 4.71
N LEU A 145 2.47 11.87 5.76
CA LEU A 145 3.05 11.85 7.11
C LEU A 145 4.34 11.02 7.18
N PHE A 146 4.37 9.86 6.51
CA PHE A 146 5.55 9.02 6.47
C PHE A 146 6.73 9.65 5.70
N MET A 147 6.47 10.48 4.69
CA MET A 147 7.53 11.12 3.89
C MET A 147 8.43 12.04 4.71
N PHE A 148 7.98 12.47 5.90
CA PHE A 148 8.78 13.23 6.87
C PHE A 148 9.60 12.36 7.84
N ARG A 149 9.55 11.02 7.71
CA ARG A 149 10.28 10.11 8.60
C ARG A 149 11.69 9.84 8.08
N GLY A 150 12.67 10.56 8.64
CA GLY A 150 14.10 10.30 8.48
C GLY A 150 14.73 9.61 9.70
N ASP A 151 16.06 9.52 9.72
CA ASP A 151 16.81 8.84 10.78
C ASP A 151 16.68 9.52 12.14
N GLU A 152 16.60 10.84 12.16
CA GLU A 152 16.50 11.64 13.37
C GLU A 152 15.07 11.87 13.86
N THR A 153 14.07 11.44 13.08
CA THR A 153 12.68 11.70 13.44
C THR A 153 12.18 10.74 14.51
N GLN A 154 11.48 11.31 15.48
CA GLN A 154 10.74 10.55 16.49
C GLN A 154 9.63 9.71 15.84
N LYS A 155 9.12 8.69 16.55
CA LYS A 155 7.98 7.88 16.11
C LYS A 155 6.69 8.68 15.87
N SER A 156 6.62 9.92 16.33
CA SER A 156 5.48 10.82 16.13
C SER A 156 5.59 11.55 14.78
N PHE A 157 4.44 11.90 14.20
CA PHE A 157 4.36 12.69 12.95
C PHE A 157 4.35 14.20 13.21
N LYS A 158 4.91 14.67 14.33
CA LYS A 158 4.86 16.10 14.73
C LYS A 158 5.37 17.04 13.65
N ASP A 159 6.50 16.69 13.02
CA ASP A 159 7.13 17.55 12.01
C ASP A 159 6.26 17.62 10.74
N ALA A 160 5.72 16.49 10.29
CA ALA A 160 4.78 16.44 9.18
C ALA A 160 3.51 17.24 9.45
N ILE A 161 2.94 17.09 10.64
CA ILE A 161 1.73 17.84 11.06
C ILE A 161 2.02 19.33 11.15
N LYS A 162 3.17 19.71 11.75
CA LYS A 162 3.60 21.13 11.81
C LYS A 162 3.76 21.72 10.41
N PHE A 163 4.41 20.96 9.50
CA PHE A 163 4.56 21.38 8.11
C PHE A 163 3.20 21.54 7.44
N PHE A 164 2.28 20.58 7.60
CA PHE A 164 0.93 20.62 7.04
C PHE A 164 0.16 21.87 7.43
N TYR A 165 0.23 22.30 8.70
CA TYR A 165 -0.45 23.49 9.17
C TYR A 165 0.21 24.79 8.70
N ASN A 166 1.54 24.84 8.68
CA ASN A 166 2.29 26.06 8.37
C ASN A 166 2.45 26.29 6.86
N ASN A 167 2.44 25.21 6.06
CA ASN A 167 2.72 25.25 4.62
C ASN A 167 1.58 24.55 3.82
N ARG A 168 0.35 25.01 4.04
CA ARG A 168 -0.85 24.34 3.51
C ARG A 168 -0.84 24.17 1.99
N LYS A 169 -0.43 25.19 1.24
CA LYS A 169 -0.35 25.15 -0.24
C LYS A 169 0.64 24.09 -0.72
N GLU A 170 1.81 24.03 -0.11
CA GLU A 170 2.85 23.04 -0.43
C GLU A 170 2.42 21.64 -0.03
N SER A 171 1.75 21.51 1.11
CA SER A 171 1.20 20.20 1.55
C SER A 171 0.18 19.66 0.57
N VAL A 172 -0.72 20.51 0.06
CA VAL A 172 -1.69 20.12 -0.97
C VAL A 172 -0.98 19.68 -2.25
N LYS A 173 0.05 20.38 -2.72
CA LYS A 173 0.84 19.98 -3.90
C LYS A 173 1.49 18.60 -3.72
N ILE A 174 2.06 18.33 -2.53
CA ILE A 174 2.64 17.01 -2.23
C ILE A 174 1.55 15.92 -2.25
N ILE A 175 0.38 16.21 -1.66
CA ILE A 175 -0.76 15.31 -1.66
C ILE A 175 -1.27 15.04 -3.07
N GLU A 176 -1.27 16.04 -3.94
CA GLU A 176 -1.60 15.89 -5.37
C GLU A 176 -0.61 14.96 -6.08
N LEU A 177 0.69 15.14 -5.90
CA LEU A 177 1.73 14.25 -6.46
C LEU A 177 1.58 12.80 -5.95
N ILE A 178 1.36 12.62 -4.65
CA ILE A 178 1.08 11.29 -4.07
C ILE A 178 -0.16 10.68 -4.75
N THR A 179 -1.20 11.47 -4.94
CA THR A 179 -2.46 11.00 -5.55
C THR A 179 -2.28 10.59 -7.00
N GLU A 180 -1.59 11.39 -7.81
CA GLU A 180 -1.31 11.10 -9.21
C GLU A 180 -0.46 9.83 -9.36
N ALA A 181 0.61 9.70 -8.56
CA ALA A 181 1.43 8.49 -8.52
C ALA A 181 0.62 7.25 -8.06
N SER A 182 -0.26 7.42 -7.07
CA SER A 182 -1.13 6.35 -6.58
C SER A 182 -2.17 5.93 -7.63
N ILE A 183 -2.72 6.87 -8.40
CA ILE A 183 -3.66 6.57 -9.49
C ILE A 183 -2.98 5.72 -10.58
N ASP A 184 -1.76 6.10 -10.99
CA ASP A 184 -0.98 5.30 -11.94
C ASP A 184 -0.70 3.90 -11.38
N TYR A 185 -0.28 3.83 -10.12
CA TYR A 185 -0.01 2.58 -9.42
C TYR A 185 -1.24 1.66 -9.34
N VAL A 186 -2.41 2.19 -9.02
CA VAL A 186 -3.68 1.44 -8.99
C VAL A 186 -4.01 0.88 -10.37
N LYS A 187 -3.94 1.72 -11.42
CA LYS A 187 -4.20 1.29 -12.80
C LYS A 187 -3.32 0.10 -13.18
N ASN A 188 -2.04 0.17 -12.87
CA ASN A 188 -1.09 -0.88 -13.20
C ASN A 188 -1.26 -2.13 -12.33
N GLN A 189 -1.64 -2.00 -11.04
CA GLN A 189 -2.00 -3.15 -10.21
C GLN A 189 -3.23 -3.90 -10.78
N VAL A 190 -4.30 -3.16 -11.14
CA VAL A 190 -5.50 -3.76 -11.75
C VAL A 190 -5.16 -4.46 -13.06
N LYS A 191 -4.40 -3.80 -13.95
CA LYS A 191 -3.92 -4.38 -15.21
C LYS A 191 -3.07 -5.64 -14.99
N SER A 192 -2.37 -5.73 -13.86
CA SER A 192 -1.52 -6.88 -13.52
C SER A 192 -2.30 -8.03 -12.88
N GLY A 193 -3.57 -7.83 -12.49
CA GLY A 193 -4.49 -8.90 -12.13
C GLY A 193 -4.94 -8.94 -10.67
N ILE A 194 -4.87 -7.83 -9.91
CA ILE A 194 -5.58 -7.77 -8.62
C ILE A 194 -7.09 -7.80 -8.85
N GLU A 195 -7.82 -8.32 -7.89
CA GLU A 195 -9.29 -8.50 -7.98
C GLU A 195 -10.06 -7.64 -6.98
N CYS A 196 -9.37 -7.04 -6.02
CA CYS A 196 -9.88 -6.07 -5.06
C CYS A 196 -8.78 -5.07 -4.71
N PHE A 197 -9.17 -3.84 -4.36
CA PHE A 197 -8.22 -2.81 -3.99
C PHE A 197 -8.52 -2.23 -2.60
N GLN A 198 -7.47 -2.06 -1.79
CA GLN A 198 -7.55 -1.48 -0.45
C GLN A 198 -6.72 -0.20 -0.35
N LEU A 199 -7.34 0.90 0.06
CA LEU A 199 -6.65 2.14 0.42
C LEU A 199 -6.41 2.17 1.94
N PHE A 200 -5.14 2.25 2.36
CA PHE A 200 -4.78 2.32 3.78
C PHE A 200 -4.57 3.77 4.24
N GLU A 201 -5.65 4.43 4.67
CA GLU A 201 -5.58 5.75 5.29
C GLU A 201 -5.54 5.64 6.83
N THR A 202 -4.53 4.92 7.32
CA THR A 202 -4.38 4.51 8.73
C THR A 202 -4.31 5.69 9.70
N TYR A 203 -3.75 6.80 9.27
CA TYR A 203 -3.51 7.98 10.11
C TYR A 203 -4.44 9.15 9.79
N CYS A 204 -5.63 8.89 9.24
CA CYS A 204 -6.64 9.91 8.95
C CYS A 204 -7.02 10.75 10.19
N GLY A 205 -7.00 10.16 11.39
CA GLY A 205 -7.25 10.86 12.66
C GLY A 205 -6.11 11.73 13.18
N SER A 206 -5.02 11.93 12.41
CA SER A 206 -3.91 12.81 12.80
C SER A 206 -4.21 14.30 12.62
N ILE A 207 -5.27 14.61 11.90
CA ILE A 207 -5.80 15.98 11.70
C ILE A 207 -7.30 15.99 12.02
N PRO A 208 -7.91 17.16 12.34
CA PRO A 208 -9.35 17.29 12.55
C PRO A 208 -10.17 16.84 11.34
N TYR A 209 -11.40 16.39 11.60
CA TYR A 209 -12.29 15.82 10.58
C TYR A 209 -12.59 16.82 9.43
N ASP A 210 -12.88 18.07 9.77
CA ASP A 210 -13.15 19.14 8.80
C ASP A 210 -11.99 19.35 7.83
N LEU A 211 -10.75 19.38 8.33
CA LEU A 211 -9.56 19.48 7.49
C LEU A 211 -9.34 18.22 6.63
N TYR A 212 -9.62 17.04 7.20
CA TYR A 212 -9.56 15.80 6.42
C TYR A 212 -10.58 15.80 5.28
N GLU A 213 -11.82 16.19 5.58
CA GLU A 213 -12.90 16.25 4.60
C GLU A 213 -12.60 17.23 3.47
N GLU A 214 -12.07 18.42 3.81
CA GLU A 214 -11.75 19.47 2.83
C GLU A 214 -10.50 19.13 2.00
N LEU A 215 -9.41 18.71 2.65
CA LEU A 215 -8.06 18.69 2.03
C LEU A 215 -7.55 17.30 1.65
N ILE A 216 -8.15 16.21 2.16
CA ILE A 216 -7.65 14.86 1.96
C ILE A 216 -8.68 13.94 1.30
N LEU A 217 -9.90 13.96 1.78
CA LEU A 217 -10.97 13.06 1.30
C LEU A 217 -11.20 13.14 -0.23
N PRO A 218 -11.14 14.32 -0.89
CA PRO A 218 -11.27 14.39 -2.35
C PRO A 218 -10.21 13.59 -3.09
N TYR A 219 -8.98 13.56 -2.58
CA TYR A 219 -7.86 12.81 -3.16
C TYR A 219 -7.99 11.31 -2.91
N SER A 220 -8.38 10.90 -1.70
CA SER A 220 -8.70 9.50 -1.39
C SER A 220 -9.81 8.97 -2.30
N LYS A 221 -10.86 9.78 -2.53
CA LYS A 221 -11.95 9.43 -3.46
C LYS A 221 -11.46 9.25 -4.90
N LYS A 222 -10.55 10.11 -5.39
CA LYS A 222 -9.98 9.96 -6.74
C LYS A 222 -9.29 8.61 -6.92
N ILE A 223 -8.48 8.19 -5.94
CA ILE A 223 -7.78 6.90 -5.98
C ILE A 223 -8.78 5.73 -6.00
N LEU A 224 -9.74 5.74 -5.07
CA LEU A 224 -10.75 4.68 -4.97
C LEU A 224 -11.66 4.61 -6.20
N ASN A 225 -12.07 5.76 -6.74
CA ASN A 225 -12.87 5.81 -7.96
C ASN A 225 -12.11 5.24 -9.16
N THR A 226 -10.79 5.45 -9.25
CA THR A 226 -9.96 4.84 -10.30
C THR A 226 -10.06 3.32 -10.28
N ALA A 227 -9.92 2.69 -9.11
CA ALA A 227 -10.08 1.24 -8.98
C ALA A 227 -11.49 0.80 -9.40
N LYS A 228 -12.51 1.49 -8.91
CA LYS A 228 -13.92 1.20 -9.20
C LYS A 228 -14.26 1.33 -10.70
N GLU A 229 -13.79 2.37 -11.37
CA GLU A 229 -13.98 2.59 -12.82
C GLU A 229 -13.33 1.49 -13.66
N LEU A 230 -12.27 0.87 -13.15
CA LEU A 230 -11.62 -0.29 -13.77
C LEU A 230 -12.29 -1.63 -13.40
N GLY A 231 -13.43 -1.60 -12.70
CA GLY A 231 -14.16 -2.80 -12.29
C GLY A 231 -13.51 -3.56 -11.13
N CYS A 232 -12.58 -2.93 -10.40
CA CYS A 232 -11.93 -3.50 -9.22
C CYS A 232 -12.57 -2.89 -7.96
N PRO A 233 -13.35 -3.69 -7.18
CA PRO A 233 -14.01 -3.22 -5.96
C PRO A 233 -13.02 -2.90 -4.84
#